data_97837cf322cc9d7e4f354a1628257722
#
_entry.id   97837cf322cc9d7e4f354a1628257722
#
_cell.length_a   1.000
_cell.length_b   1.000
_cell.length_c   1.000
_cell.angle_alpha   90.00
_cell.angle_beta   90.00
_cell.angle_gamma   90.00
#
_symmetry.space_group_name_H-M   'P 1'
#
loop_
_entity.id
_entity.type
_entity.pdbx_description
1 polymer ?
#
loop_
_entity_poly.entity_id
_entity_poly.type
_entity_poly.pdbx_seq_one_letter_code
_entity_poly.pdbx_strand_id
1 'polypeptide(L)'
;MEERNIRDDEMEIDLKELFFVLLHKIWILILATVIGAGLVGGYTVLFMKPVYQSTSEVYIIGDSMDLSALANLQVGSQLTLDYMELIKSRPVVDKVIDELKLDMEYKTFVSNMKISNPTNTRILYITVSNHDAYMAKTIVDKLTDVSIAFIADKMETDEPNVVDYGHIAENKSSPSTTKNTLIGAVIGFVLAAGIIIVLHLMNDTVKTSDDVEKYLGIETLGVIPLDGKISKRKTRGSEKKSKKSAA
;
A
#
# COMPACT_ATOMS: atom_id res chain seq x y z
N MET A 1 13.81 -61.83 -5.05
CA MET A 1 13.29 -60.73 -4.19
C MET A 1 13.37 -59.48 -5.01
N GLU A 2 12.26 -59.15 -5.68
CA GLU A 2 12.16 -57.95 -6.49
C GLU A 2 11.84 -56.78 -5.56
N GLU A 3 12.78 -55.86 -5.40
CA GLU A 3 12.54 -54.62 -4.69
C GLU A 3 11.54 -53.79 -5.50
N ARG A 4 10.34 -53.76 -4.99
CA ARG A 4 9.29 -52.90 -5.48
C ARG A 4 9.67 -51.44 -5.14
N ASN A 5 10.27 -50.75 -6.11
CA ASN A 5 10.62 -49.36 -6.03
C ASN A 5 9.29 -48.56 -5.89
N ILE A 6 8.96 -48.27 -4.64
CA ILE A 6 7.88 -47.31 -4.32
C ILE A 6 8.44 -45.98 -4.77
N ARG A 7 8.07 -45.57 -6.00
CA ARG A 7 8.22 -44.18 -6.41
C ARG A 7 7.31 -43.39 -5.47
N ASP A 8 7.94 -42.67 -4.57
CA ASP A 8 7.26 -41.60 -3.85
C ASP A 8 6.59 -40.73 -4.90
N ASP A 9 5.26 -40.68 -4.88
CA ASP A 9 4.46 -39.76 -5.66
C ASP A 9 4.71 -38.33 -5.11
N GLU A 10 5.91 -37.81 -5.34
CA GLU A 10 6.15 -36.39 -5.21
C GLU A 10 5.31 -35.70 -6.30
N MET A 11 4.27 -35.00 -5.88
CA MET A 11 3.51 -34.13 -6.77
C MET A 11 4.46 -33.08 -7.33
N GLU A 12 5.08 -33.38 -8.47
CA GLU A 12 5.86 -32.39 -9.21
C GLU A 12 4.93 -31.30 -9.72
N ILE A 13 4.86 -30.19 -8.97
CA ILE A 13 4.10 -29.01 -9.39
C ILE A 13 4.83 -28.38 -10.57
N ASP A 14 4.35 -28.61 -11.78
CA ASP A 14 4.93 -27.97 -12.97
C ASP A 14 4.55 -26.47 -13.01
N LEU A 15 5.52 -25.63 -12.64
CA LEU A 15 5.37 -24.17 -12.65
C LEU A 15 4.98 -23.62 -14.02
N LYS A 16 5.36 -24.29 -15.12
CA LYS A 16 4.97 -23.88 -16.47
C LYS A 16 3.49 -24.12 -16.70
N GLU A 17 2.95 -25.27 -16.26
CA GLU A 17 1.52 -25.58 -16.35
C GLU A 17 0.69 -24.55 -15.57
N LEU A 18 1.09 -24.24 -14.32
CA LEU A 18 0.42 -23.21 -13.53
C LEU A 18 0.42 -21.84 -14.20
N PHE A 19 1.51 -21.47 -14.85
CA PHE A 19 1.60 -20.21 -15.58
C PHE A 19 0.64 -20.18 -16.77
N PHE A 20 0.54 -21.27 -17.54
CA PHE A 20 -0.42 -21.37 -18.66
C PHE A 20 -1.87 -21.36 -18.19
N VAL A 21 -2.18 -21.98 -17.06
CA VAL A 21 -3.52 -21.95 -16.44
C VAL A 21 -3.90 -20.53 -16.05
N LEU A 22 -3.00 -19.79 -15.42
CA LEU A 22 -3.22 -18.38 -15.08
C LEU A 22 -3.43 -17.51 -16.33
N LEU A 23 -2.63 -17.73 -17.40
CA LEU A 23 -2.80 -17.03 -18.67
C LEU A 23 -4.15 -17.36 -19.33
N HIS A 24 -4.57 -18.61 -19.30
CA HIS A 24 -5.87 -19.00 -19.87
C HIS A 24 -7.06 -18.36 -19.13
N LYS A 25 -6.91 -18.12 -17.82
CA LYS A 25 -7.92 -17.48 -16.97
C LYS A 25 -7.65 -16.00 -16.69
N ILE A 26 -6.84 -15.34 -17.52
CA ILE A 26 -6.41 -13.94 -17.32
C ILE A 26 -7.59 -12.97 -17.17
N TRP A 27 -8.72 -13.21 -17.83
CA TRP A 27 -9.92 -12.40 -17.71
C TRP A 27 -10.49 -12.42 -16.28
N ILE A 28 -10.42 -13.56 -15.60
CA ILE A 28 -10.87 -13.69 -14.21
C ILE A 28 -9.91 -12.92 -13.30
N LEU A 29 -8.60 -13.02 -13.55
CA LEU A 29 -7.58 -12.27 -12.82
C LEU A 29 -7.77 -10.76 -12.97
N ILE A 30 -7.96 -10.27 -14.19
CA ILE A 30 -8.21 -8.84 -14.46
C ILE A 30 -9.49 -8.39 -13.74
N LEU A 31 -10.58 -9.15 -13.86
CA LEU A 31 -11.85 -8.81 -13.22
C LEU A 31 -11.71 -8.74 -11.69
N ALA A 32 -11.06 -9.72 -11.08
CA ALA A 32 -10.83 -9.76 -9.63
C ALA A 32 -9.92 -8.61 -9.16
N THR A 33 -8.90 -8.28 -9.95
CA THR A 33 -8.02 -7.13 -9.68
C THR A 33 -8.80 -5.82 -9.70
N VAL A 34 -9.66 -5.62 -10.69
CA VAL A 34 -10.51 -4.42 -10.81
C VAL A 34 -11.52 -4.35 -9.66
N ILE A 35 -12.13 -5.47 -9.29
CA ILE A 35 -13.04 -5.53 -8.15
C ILE A 35 -12.30 -5.23 -6.84
N GLY A 36 -11.14 -5.83 -6.60
CA GLY A 36 -10.32 -5.55 -5.42
C GLY A 36 -9.89 -4.09 -5.33
N ALA A 37 -9.44 -3.51 -6.45
CA ALA A 37 -9.12 -2.09 -6.55
C ALA A 37 -10.34 -1.19 -6.26
N GLY A 38 -11.48 -1.51 -6.84
CA GLY A 38 -12.73 -0.76 -6.68
C GLY A 38 -13.27 -0.80 -5.24
N LEU A 39 -13.23 -1.98 -4.60
CA LEU A 39 -13.69 -2.12 -3.22
C LEU A 39 -12.82 -1.32 -2.24
N VAL A 40 -11.49 -1.48 -2.31
CA VAL A 40 -10.57 -0.77 -1.41
C VAL A 40 -10.51 0.73 -1.72
N GLY A 41 -10.47 1.09 -3.01
CA GLY A 41 -10.50 2.50 -3.43
C GLY A 41 -11.81 3.19 -3.05
N GLY A 42 -12.95 2.54 -3.27
CA GLY A 42 -14.27 3.04 -2.88
C GLY A 42 -14.39 3.18 -1.36
N TYR A 43 -13.96 2.17 -0.60
CA TYR A 43 -13.92 2.27 0.85
C TYR A 43 -13.07 3.45 1.35
N THR A 44 -11.89 3.64 0.74
CA THR A 44 -10.99 4.75 1.10
C THR A 44 -11.64 6.11 0.89
N VAL A 45 -12.36 6.29 -0.21
CA VAL A 45 -12.99 7.58 -0.54
C VAL A 45 -14.24 7.85 0.29
N LEU A 46 -15.05 6.81 0.57
CA LEU A 46 -16.35 6.96 1.22
C LEU A 46 -16.28 6.97 2.75
N PHE A 47 -15.36 6.19 3.33
CA PHE A 47 -15.33 5.94 4.77
C PHE A 47 -14.12 6.57 5.49
N MET A 48 -13.02 6.84 4.79
CA MET A 48 -11.85 7.41 5.43
C MET A 48 -11.89 8.94 5.41
N LYS A 49 -11.79 9.56 6.59
CA LYS A 49 -11.73 11.03 6.71
C LYS A 49 -10.40 11.56 6.18
N PRO A 50 -10.39 12.64 5.42
CA PRO A 50 -9.16 13.28 4.97
C PRO A 50 -8.37 13.84 6.15
N VAL A 51 -7.05 13.76 6.05
CA VAL A 51 -6.11 14.34 7.02
C VAL A 51 -5.21 15.31 6.26
N TYR A 52 -5.06 16.50 6.79
CA TYR A 52 -4.22 17.57 6.28
C TYR A 52 -2.99 17.71 7.17
N GLN A 53 -1.87 18.09 6.60
CA GLN A 53 -0.62 18.31 7.33
C GLN A 53 -0.15 19.74 7.09
N SER A 54 0.28 20.38 8.18
CA SER A 54 0.97 21.65 8.12
C SER A 54 2.33 21.50 8.79
N THR A 55 3.34 22.13 8.21
CA THR A 55 4.74 22.03 8.67
C THR A 55 5.30 23.41 8.88
N SER A 56 5.93 23.65 10.02
CA SER A 56 6.78 24.81 10.28
C SER A 56 8.25 24.41 10.30
N GLU A 57 9.10 25.36 9.99
CA GLU A 57 10.56 25.19 9.91
C GLU A 57 11.25 26.09 10.92
N VAL A 58 12.06 25.51 11.79
CA VAL A 58 12.80 26.21 12.84
C VAL A 58 14.28 25.97 12.64
N TYR A 59 15.05 27.07 12.57
CA TYR A 59 16.50 27.04 12.51
C TYR A 59 17.09 27.12 13.92
N ILE A 60 17.93 26.15 14.26
CA ILE A 60 18.58 26.07 15.55
C ILE A 60 19.91 26.84 15.47
N ILE A 61 20.00 27.91 16.27
CA ILE A 61 21.23 28.68 16.43
C ILE A 61 22.03 27.99 17.53
N GLY A 62 23.19 27.42 17.20
CA GLY A 62 24.17 27.04 18.22
C GLY A 62 24.97 28.25 18.58
N ASP A 63 25.33 28.43 19.84
CA ASP A 63 26.24 29.49 20.29
C ASP A 63 27.49 29.56 19.40
N SER A 64 27.54 30.56 18.56
CA SER A 64 28.57 30.71 17.53
C SER A 64 29.65 31.65 18.00
N MET A 65 30.34 31.27 19.04
CA MET A 65 31.59 32.01 19.40
C MET A 65 32.72 31.07 19.78
N ASP A 66 32.98 30.02 18.98
CA ASP A 66 34.35 29.49 18.95
C ASP A 66 34.72 28.71 17.67
N LEU A 67 35.96 28.92 17.29
CA LEU A 67 36.66 28.72 16.03
C LEU A 67 36.95 27.27 15.59
N SER A 68 36.05 26.32 15.74
CA SER A 68 36.25 24.97 15.16
C SER A 68 35.01 24.45 14.44
N ALA A 69 34.88 24.87 13.20
CA ALA A 69 33.73 24.59 12.33
C ALA A 69 33.33 23.10 12.21
N LEU A 70 34.26 22.17 12.41
CA LEU A 70 34.00 20.73 12.33
C LEU A 70 33.44 20.16 13.65
N ALA A 71 33.85 20.68 14.81
CA ALA A 71 33.27 20.30 16.10
C ALA A 71 31.82 20.81 16.24
N ASN A 72 31.54 21.98 15.67
CA ASN A 72 30.24 22.63 15.72
C ASN A 72 29.14 21.90 14.92
N LEU A 73 29.47 21.13 13.89
CA LEU A 73 28.47 20.35 13.13
C LEU A 73 27.97 19.18 13.93
N GLN A 74 28.80 18.49 14.68
CA GLN A 74 28.43 17.33 15.48
C GLN A 74 27.67 17.75 16.75
N VAL A 75 28.09 18.85 17.38
CA VAL A 75 27.37 19.45 18.51
C VAL A 75 26.00 19.97 18.07
N GLY A 76 25.91 20.63 16.91
CA GLY A 76 24.64 21.13 16.38
C GLY A 76 23.64 20.04 16.07
N SER A 77 24.07 18.87 15.60
CA SER A 77 23.16 17.74 15.35
C SER A 77 22.66 17.10 16.65
N GLN A 78 23.49 17.03 17.69
CA GLN A 78 23.08 16.55 19.00
C GLN A 78 22.06 17.49 19.65
N LEU A 79 22.30 18.79 19.60
CA LEU A 79 21.38 19.80 20.09
C LEU A 79 20.01 19.74 19.42
N THR A 80 19.99 19.40 18.13
CA THR A 80 18.74 19.20 17.37
C THR A 80 17.92 18.06 17.93
N LEU A 81 18.55 16.95 18.35
CA LEU A 81 17.86 15.81 18.98
C LEU A 81 17.26 16.19 20.33
N ASP A 82 18.00 16.95 21.13
CA ASP A 82 17.52 17.44 22.43
C ASP A 82 16.30 18.36 22.25
N TYR A 83 16.32 19.25 21.25
CA TYR A 83 15.18 20.10 20.94
C TYR A 83 13.96 19.29 20.47
N MET A 84 14.16 18.24 19.68
CA MET A 84 13.06 17.36 19.28
C MET A 84 12.35 16.71 20.48
N GLU A 85 13.09 16.35 21.52
CA GLU A 85 12.50 15.77 22.75
C GLU A 85 11.85 16.84 23.63
N LEU A 86 12.43 18.05 23.73
CA LEU A 86 11.82 19.17 24.46
C LEU A 86 10.49 19.60 23.84
N ILE A 87 10.38 19.64 22.52
CA ILE A 87 9.13 19.99 21.81
C ILE A 87 8.02 18.96 22.08
N LYS A 88 8.37 17.67 22.23
CA LYS A 88 7.40 16.60 22.56
C LYS A 88 7.07 16.56 24.05
N SER A 89 7.74 17.33 24.87
CA SER A 89 7.54 17.26 26.32
C SER A 89 6.13 17.70 26.75
N ARG A 90 5.66 17.14 27.86
CA ARG A 90 4.33 17.49 28.40
C ARG A 90 4.13 18.99 28.64
N PRO A 91 5.08 19.73 29.22
CA PRO A 91 4.89 21.16 29.44
C PRO A 91 4.60 21.96 28.18
N VAL A 92 5.21 21.57 27.04
CA VAL A 92 4.97 22.21 25.76
C VAL A 92 3.61 21.80 25.19
N VAL A 93 3.38 20.50 25.10
CA VAL A 93 2.16 19.97 24.48
C VAL A 93 0.91 20.33 25.26
N ASP A 94 0.92 20.15 26.58
CA ASP A 94 -0.24 20.47 27.42
C ASP A 94 -0.57 21.97 27.35
N LYS A 95 0.46 22.83 27.33
CA LYS A 95 0.27 24.28 27.13
C LYS A 95 -0.41 24.61 25.81
N VAL A 96 -0.02 23.97 24.71
CA VAL A 96 -0.68 24.15 23.39
C VAL A 96 -2.12 23.69 23.41
N ILE A 97 -2.39 22.52 24.02
CA ILE A 97 -3.74 21.97 24.18
C ILE A 97 -4.64 22.94 24.95
N ASP A 98 -4.13 23.48 26.07
CA ASP A 98 -4.86 24.40 26.93
C ASP A 98 -5.13 25.76 26.24
N GLU A 99 -4.11 26.35 25.60
CA GLU A 99 -4.24 27.65 24.96
C GLU A 99 -5.18 27.62 23.74
N LEU A 100 -5.16 26.54 22.98
CA LEU A 100 -6.05 26.33 21.83
C LEU A 100 -7.36 25.64 22.20
N LYS A 101 -7.54 25.25 23.47
CA LYS A 101 -8.71 24.53 23.98
C LYS A 101 -9.04 23.29 23.16
N LEU A 102 -8.03 22.50 22.83
CA LEU A 102 -8.18 21.30 22.01
C LEU A 102 -8.83 20.19 22.85
N ASP A 103 -9.86 19.55 22.30
CA ASP A 103 -10.49 18.39 22.92
C ASP A 103 -9.69 17.11 22.54
N MET A 104 -8.49 17.01 23.06
CA MET A 104 -7.63 15.85 22.88
C MET A 104 -6.61 15.67 24.01
N GLU A 105 -6.25 14.41 24.25
CA GLU A 105 -5.22 14.08 25.24
C GLU A 105 -3.81 14.22 24.68
N TYR A 106 -2.82 14.39 25.56
CA TYR A 106 -1.38 14.43 25.23
C TYR A 106 -0.94 13.34 24.27
N LYS A 107 -1.33 12.07 24.50
CA LYS A 107 -0.94 10.94 23.64
C LYS A 107 -1.46 11.09 22.21
N THR A 108 -2.69 11.54 22.06
CA THR A 108 -3.33 11.79 20.77
C THR A 108 -2.65 12.93 20.05
N PHE A 109 -2.32 14.02 20.77
CA PHE A 109 -1.59 15.15 20.18
C PHE A 109 -0.22 14.71 19.64
N VAL A 110 0.57 14.00 20.46
CA VAL A 110 1.91 13.53 20.06
C VAL A 110 1.83 12.54 18.89
N SER A 111 0.79 11.69 18.81
CA SER A 111 0.62 10.78 17.67
C SER A 111 0.29 11.50 16.35
N ASN A 112 -0.29 12.68 16.43
CA ASN A 112 -0.60 13.53 15.28
C ASN A 112 0.53 14.53 14.94
N MET A 113 1.60 14.52 15.71
CA MET A 113 2.77 15.37 15.55
C MET A 113 3.96 14.54 15.06
N LYS A 114 4.70 15.09 14.11
CA LYS A 114 5.96 14.53 13.64
C LYS A 114 7.01 15.62 13.65
N ILE A 115 8.13 15.35 14.31
CA ILE A 115 9.30 16.23 14.27
C ILE A 115 10.40 15.50 13.54
N SER A 116 11.08 16.17 12.63
CA SER A 116 12.18 15.60 11.86
C SER A 116 13.25 16.63 11.58
N ASN A 117 14.48 16.15 11.51
CA ASN A 117 15.63 16.94 11.09
C ASN A 117 16.23 16.29 9.85
N PRO A 118 16.37 17.00 8.73
CA PRO A 118 17.11 16.49 7.59
C PRO A 118 18.58 16.29 7.96
N THR A 119 19.16 15.20 7.47
CA THR A 119 20.55 14.83 7.79
C THR A 119 21.52 15.98 7.51
N ASN A 120 22.37 16.26 8.47
CA ASN A 120 23.39 17.31 8.40
C ASN A 120 22.86 18.76 8.27
N THR A 121 21.66 19.02 8.77
CA THR A 121 21.12 20.38 8.86
C THR A 121 20.83 20.77 10.31
N ARG A 122 20.69 22.09 10.53
CA ARG A 122 20.24 22.69 11.79
C ARG A 122 18.77 23.12 11.71
N ILE A 123 18.01 22.54 10.77
CA ILE A 123 16.59 22.86 10.57
C ILE A 123 15.76 21.75 11.15
N LEU A 124 14.79 22.10 11.97
CA LEU A 124 13.75 21.22 12.46
C LEU A 124 12.46 21.46 11.68
N TYR A 125 11.88 20.39 11.19
CA TYR A 125 10.53 20.38 10.64
C TYR A 125 9.57 19.88 11.72
N ILE A 126 8.63 20.73 12.10
CA ILE A 126 7.55 20.41 13.02
C ILE A 126 6.30 20.27 12.17
N THR A 127 5.76 19.07 12.06
CA THR A 127 4.57 18.76 11.25
C THR A 127 3.44 18.32 12.15
N VAL A 128 2.27 18.90 11.96
CA VAL A 128 1.03 18.52 12.67
C VAL A 128 -0.01 18.07 11.66
N SER A 129 -0.68 16.97 12.00
CA SER A 129 -1.76 16.36 11.20
C SER A 129 -3.11 16.64 11.85
N ASN A 130 -4.09 17.12 11.08
CA ASN A 130 -5.46 17.34 11.55
C ASN A 130 -6.47 17.08 10.41
N HIS A 131 -7.73 16.83 10.77
CA HIS A 131 -8.82 16.70 9.78
C HIS A 131 -9.23 18.04 9.17
N ASP A 132 -8.87 19.15 9.80
CA ASP A 132 -9.06 20.51 9.31
C ASP A 132 -7.70 21.13 8.98
N ALA A 133 -7.53 21.63 7.76
CA ALA A 133 -6.30 22.24 7.27
C ALA A 133 -5.95 23.55 8.00
N TYR A 134 -6.96 24.35 8.36
CA TYR A 134 -6.76 25.57 9.14
C TYR A 134 -6.33 25.26 10.56
N MET A 135 -6.93 24.24 11.17
CA MET A 135 -6.57 23.82 12.51
C MET A 135 -5.16 23.22 12.54
N ALA A 136 -4.76 22.44 11.52
CA ALA A 136 -3.41 21.90 11.40
C ALA A 136 -2.37 23.03 11.40
N LYS A 137 -2.61 24.10 10.61
CA LYS A 137 -1.77 25.29 10.61
C LYS A 137 -1.74 25.99 11.97
N THR A 138 -2.90 26.25 12.54
CA THR A 138 -3.00 26.96 13.84
C THR A 138 -2.26 26.21 14.95
N ILE A 139 -2.37 24.88 14.97
CA ILE A 139 -1.72 24.05 15.97
C ILE A 139 -0.19 24.07 15.76
N VAL A 140 0.29 23.92 14.51
CA VAL A 140 1.74 23.90 14.26
C VAL A 140 2.39 25.22 14.56
N ASP A 141 1.76 26.36 14.20
CA ASP A 141 2.26 27.69 14.50
C ASP A 141 2.34 27.89 16.02
N LYS A 142 1.26 27.58 16.74
CA LYS A 142 1.24 27.70 18.20
C LYS A 142 2.26 26.79 18.88
N LEU A 143 2.39 25.55 18.40
CA LEU A 143 3.38 24.60 18.91
C LEU A 143 4.81 25.13 18.69
N THR A 144 5.06 25.74 17.54
CA THR A 144 6.34 26.37 17.23
C THR A 144 6.66 27.50 18.21
N ASP A 145 5.74 28.45 18.41
CA ASP A 145 5.91 29.57 19.33
C ASP A 145 6.15 29.11 20.78
N VAL A 146 5.32 28.20 21.28
CA VAL A 146 5.45 27.66 22.65
C VAL A 146 6.75 26.89 22.81
N SER A 147 7.17 26.14 21.77
CA SER A 147 8.42 25.36 21.81
C SER A 147 9.64 26.25 21.85
N ILE A 148 9.70 27.29 21.04
CA ILE A 148 10.81 28.22 20.97
C ILE A 148 10.98 28.92 22.33
N ALA A 149 9.88 29.45 22.87
CA ALA A 149 9.94 30.14 24.18
C ALA A 149 10.34 29.17 25.31
N PHE A 150 9.86 27.90 25.26
CA PHE A 150 10.20 26.89 26.26
C PHE A 150 11.68 26.47 26.16
N ILE A 151 12.20 26.30 24.95
CA ILE A 151 13.61 25.94 24.71
C ILE A 151 14.53 27.06 25.23
N ALA A 152 14.23 28.29 24.87
CA ALA A 152 15.02 29.46 25.33
C ALA A 152 15.05 29.56 26.86
N ASP A 153 13.90 29.39 27.52
CA ASP A 153 13.80 29.40 28.98
C ASP A 153 14.57 28.24 29.66
N LYS A 154 14.51 27.03 29.08
CA LYS A 154 15.11 25.82 29.71
C LYS A 154 16.58 25.65 29.43
N MET A 155 17.06 26.11 28.29
CA MET A 155 18.44 25.94 27.88
C MET A 155 19.28 27.22 28.11
N GLU A 156 18.64 28.31 28.60
CA GLU A 156 19.27 29.61 28.82
C GLU A 156 20.04 30.10 27.59
N THR A 157 19.44 29.84 26.37
CA THR A 157 20.01 30.19 25.07
C THR A 157 19.16 31.22 24.37
N ASP A 158 19.70 31.80 23.29
CA ASP A 158 18.89 32.61 22.37
C ASP A 158 17.74 31.79 21.77
N GLU A 159 16.63 32.48 21.49
CA GLU A 159 15.46 31.84 20.85
C GLU A 159 15.82 31.30 19.47
N PRO A 160 15.49 30.03 19.15
CA PRO A 160 15.60 29.50 17.80
C PRO A 160 14.82 30.38 16.80
N ASN A 161 15.35 30.58 15.61
CA ASN A 161 14.69 31.38 14.59
C ASN A 161 13.66 30.57 13.81
N VAL A 162 12.44 31.08 13.71
CA VAL A 162 11.42 30.51 12.78
C VAL A 162 11.83 30.90 11.36
N VAL A 163 12.08 29.90 10.53
CA VAL A 163 12.35 30.07 9.10
C VAL A 163 11.06 30.28 8.34
N ASP A 164 10.07 29.40 8.65
CA ASP A 164 8.77 29.45 8.03
C ASP A 164 7.68 28.91 8.97
N TYR A 165 6.54 29.57 8.97
CA TYR A 165 5.35 29.12 9.69
C TYR A 165 4.53 28.13 8.85
N GLY A 166 3.64 27.40 9.50
CA GLY A 166 2.79 26.44 8.83
C GLY A 166 1.94 27.05 7.71
N HIS A 167 1.77 26.31 6.64
CA HIS A 167 0.90 26.67 5.52
C HIS A 167 -0.40 25.87 5.58
N ILE A 168 -1.49 26.49 5.09
CA ILE A 168 -2.75 25.77 4.93
C ILE A 168 -2.60 24.75 3.80
N ALA A 169 -2.76 23.46 4.12
CA ALA A 169 -2.62 22.40 3.12
C ALA A 169 -3.78 22.46 2.11
N GLU A 170 -3.45 22.67 0.84
CA GLU A 170 -4.43 22.64 -0.26
C GLU A 170 -4.91 21.23 -0.57
N ASN A 171 -4.05 20.22 -0.34
CA ASN A 171 -4.34 18.84 -0.65
C ASN A 171 -4.29 17.97 0.61
N LYS A 172 -5.14 16.93 0.66
CA LYS A 172 -5.08 15.94 1.72
C LYS A 172 -3.77 15.14 1.68
N SER A 173 -3.13 14.97 2.81
CA SER A 173 -1.93 14.15 2.97
C SER A 173 -2.23 12.66 3.10
N SER A 174 -3.37 12.32 3.71
CA SER A 174 -3.82 10.94 3.95
C SER A 174 -5.37 10.88 3.92
N PRO A 175 -5.96 9.73 3.55
CA PRO A 175 -5.33 8.57 2.93
C PRO A 175 -4.96 8.82 1.47
N SER A 176 -3.86 8.19 1.02
CA SER A 176 -3.51 8.18 -0.41
C SER A 176 -4.42 7.19 -1.14
N THR A 177 -5.42 7.70 -1.83
CA THR A 177 -6.38 6.90 -2.60
C THR A 177 -5.67 5.98 -3.60
N THR A 178 -4.65 6.52 -4.30
CA THR A 178 -3.87 5.75 -5.27
C THR A 178 -3.13 4.56 -4.63
N LYS A 179 -2.47 4.78 -3.49
CA LYS A 179 -1.75 3.70 -2.79
C LYS A 179 -2.70 2.62 -2.30
N ASN A 180 -3.83 3.01 -1.70
CA ASN A 180 -4.82 2.06 -1.18
C ASN A 180 -5.50 1.28 -2.30
N THR A 181 -5.83 1.93 -3.42
CA THR A 181 -6.37 1.25 -4.61
C THR A 181 -5.38 0.25 -5.19
N LEU A 182 -4.09 0.59 -5.25
CA LEU A 182 -3.05 -0.33 -5.72
C LEU A 182 -2.92 -1.54 -4.79
N ILE A 183 -2.95 -1.33 -3.47
CA ILE A 183 -2.93 -2.43 -2.49
C ILE A 183 -4.16 -3.33 -2.69
N GLY A 184 -5.34 -2.74 -2.87
CA GLY A 184 -6.57 -3.50 -3.16
C GLY A 184 -6.46 -4.32 -4.46
N ALA A 185 -5.86 -3.76 -5.50
CA ALA A 185 -5.60 -4.46 -6.76
C ALA A 185 -4.68 -5.68 -6.57
N VAL A 186 -3.58 -5.51 -5.84
CA VAL A 186 -2.63 -6.61 -5.55
C VAL A 186 -3.29 -7.71 -4.73
N ILE A 187 -4.05 -7.36 -3.70
CA ILE A 187 -4.77 -8.34 -2.88
C ILE A 187 -5.79 -9.10 -3.74
N GLY A 188 -6.58 -8.41 -4.56
CA GLY A 188 -7.54 -9.03 -5.47
C GLY A 188 -6.89 -9.99 -6.45
N PHE A 189 -5.75 -9.60 -7.03
CA PHE A 189 -4.96 -10.44 -7.93
C PHE A 189 -4.44 -11.71 -7.23
N VAL A 190 -3.79 -11.57 -6.07
CA VAL A 190 -3.20 -12.70 -5.32
C VAL A 190 -4.28 -13.69 -4.87
N LEU A 191 -5.41 -13.19 -4.36
CA LEU A 191 -6.52 -14.06 -3.96
C LEU A 191 -7.10 -14.82 -5.15
N ALA A 192 -7.32 -14.15 -6.28
CA ALA A 192 -7.85 -14.81 -7.48
C ALA A 192 -6.86 -15.84 -8.04
N ALA A 193 -5.57 -15.52 -8.09
CA ALA A 193 -4.53 -16.45 -8.53
C ALA A 193 -4.48 -17.68 -7.61
N GLY A 194 -4.51 -17.47 -6.30
CA GLY A 194 -4.54 -18.56 -5.32
C GLY A 194 -5.75 -19.49 -5.49
N ILE A 195 -6.94 -18.90 -5.66
CA ILE A 195 -8.17 -19.69 -5.89
C ILE A 195 -8.07 -20.48 -7.20
N ILE A 196 -7.56 -19.86 -8.28
CA ILE A 196 -7.39 -20.54 -9.57
C ILE A 196 -6.43 -21.73 -9.45
N ILE A 197 -5.31 -21.55 -8.75
CA ILE A 197 -4.31 -22.59 -8.52
C ILE A 197 -4.91 -23.73 -7.70
N VAL A 198 -5.57 -23.42 -6.58
CA VAL A 198 -6.20 -24.45 -5.73
C VAL A 198 -7.25 -25.23 -6.52
N LEU A 199 -8.12 -24.55 -7.27
CA LEU A 199 -9.13 -25.22 -8.10
C LEU A 199 -8.50 -26.05 -9.22
N HIS A 200 -7.34 -25.66 -9.72
CA HIS A 200 -6.61 -26.44 -10.72
C HIS A 200 -6.00 -27.71 -10.11
N LEU A 201 -5.36 -27.61 -8.95
CA LEU A 201 -4.78 -28.73 -8.22
C LEU A 201 -5.84 -29.73 -7.71
N MET A 202 -7.05 -29.26 -7.43
CA MET A 202 -8.18 -30.12 -7.03
C MET A 202 -8.89 -30.78 -8.22
N ASN A 203 -8.49 -30.47 -9.45
CA ASN A 203 -9.14 -30.97 -10.65
C ASN A 203 -8.37 -32.13 -11.27
N ASP A 204 -8.58 -33.32 -10.75
CA ASP A 204 -7.95 -34.57 -11.19
C ASP A 204 -8.47 -35.10 -12.55
N THR A 205 -9.02 -34.20 -13.40
CA THR A 205 -9.57 -34.60 -14.69
C THR A 205 -8.46 -34.78 -15.73
N VAL A 206 -8.22 -35.99 -16.15
CA VAL A 206 -7.36 -36.36 -17.28
C VAL A 206 -7.90 -35.74 -18.57
N LYS A 207 -7.15 -34.82 -19.18
CA LYS A 207 -7.58 -34.08 -20.38
C LYS A 207 -6.66 -34.26 -21.59
N THR A 208 -5.42 -34.64 -21.33
CA THR A 208 -4.40 -34.76 -22.38
C THR A 208 -3.89 -36.20 -22.51
N SER A 209 -3.31 -36.53 -23.65
CA SER A 209 -2.64 -37.83 -23.84
C SER A 209 -1.48 -38.03 -22.87
N ASP A 210 -0.80 -36.94 -22.52
CA ASP A 210 0.32 -36.95 -21.58
C ASP A 210 -0.16 -37.27 -20.16
N ASP A 211 -1.39 -36.83 -19.77
CA ASP A 211 -1.99 -37.18 -18.50
C ASP A 211 -2.29 -38.69 -18.41
N VAL A 212 -2.74 -39.29 -19.54
CA VAL A 212 -3.00 -40.73 -19.61
C VAL A 212 -1.74 -41.55 -19.40
N GLU A 213 -0.65 -41.15 -20.03
CA GLU A 213 0.65 -41.78 -19.89
C GLU A 213 1.21 -41.64 -18.47
N LYS A 214 1.08 -40.42 -17.87
CA LYS A 214 1.56 -40.10 -16.53
C LYS A 214 0.78 -40.82 -15.43
N TYR A 215 -0.56 -40.87 -15.51
CA TYR A 215 -1.40 -41.45 -14.46
C TYR A 215 -1.72 -42.95 -14.64
N LEU A 216 -1.79 -43.42 -15.87
CA LEU A 216 -2.15 -44.83 -16.16
C LEU A 216 -0.93 -45.65 -16.58
N GLY A 217 0.21 -45.06 -16.87
CA GLY A 217 1.43 -45.74 -17.32
C GLY A 217 1.27 -46.47 -18.65
N ILE A 218 0.30 -46.03 -19.49
CA ILE A 218 -0.05 -46.69 -20.76
C ILE A 218 0.31 -45.71 -21.89
N GLU A 219 1.19 -46.10 -22.80
CA GLU A 219 1.52 -45.31 -24.00
C GLU A 219 0.26 -45.13 -24.89
N THR A 220 -0.07 -43.85 -25.19
CA THR A 220 -1.20 -43.52 -26.05
C THR A 220 -0.88 -43.82 -27.50
N LEU A 221 -1.55 -44.82 -28.10
CA LEU A 221 -1.35 -45.23 -29.47
C LEU A 221 -1.97 -44.28 -30.53
N GLY A 222 -2.83 -43.37 -30.11
CA GLY A 222 -3.40 -42.35 -31.00
C GLY A 222 -4.52 -41.53 -30.35
N VAL A 223 -4.69 -40.31 -30.82
CA VAL A 223 -5.73 -39.37 -30.35
C VAL A 223 -6.72 -39.16 -31.50
N ILE A 224 -8.02 -39.48 -31.25
CA ILE A 224 -9.08 -39.24 -32.23
C ILE A 224 -9.72 -37.88 -31.86
N PRO A 225 -9.50 -36.82 -32.66
CA PRO A 225 -10.11 -35.53 -32.37
C PRO A 225 -11.61 -35.58 -32.61
N LEU A 226 -12.40 -35.19 -31.60
CA LEU A 226 -13.84 -34.99 -31.74
C LEU A 226 -14.11 -33.74 -32.57
N ASP A 227 -14.39 -33.91 -33.88
CA ASP A 227 -14.75 -32.79 -34.75
C ASP A 227 -16.21 -32.36 -34.49
N GLY A 228 -16.36 -31.34 -33.66
CA GLY A 228 -17.67 -30.79 -33.25
C GLY A 228 -18.47 -30.08 -34.36
N LYS A 229 -18.03 -30.13 -35.63
CA LYS A 229 -18.67 -29.44 -36.76
C LYS A 229 -19.64 -30.28 -37.60
N ILE A 230 -19.77 -31.58 -37.39
CA ILE A 230 -20.60 -32.44 -38.27
C ILE A 230 -22.09 -32.38 -37.91
N SER A 231 -22.48 -31.96 -36.73
CA SER A 231 -23.91 -32.00 -36.30
C SER A 231 -24.82 -30.91 -36.88
N LYS A 232 -24.31 -29.83 -37.51
CA LYS A 232 -25.19 -28.74 -38.00
C LYS A 232 -25.45 -28.71 -39.50
N ARG A 233 -24.95 -29.68 -40.28
CA ARG A 233 -25.07 -29.62 -41.77
C ARG A 233 -26.14 -30.56 -42.34
N LYS A 234 -26.78 -31.45 -41.55
CA LYS A 234 -27.74 -32.45 -42.08
C LYS A 234 -29.23 -32.06 -42.02
N THR A 235 -29.62 -30.97 -41.38
CA THR A 235 -31.04 -30.59 -41.29
C THR A 235 -31.50 -29.50 -42.26
N ARG A 236 -30.63 -28.91 -43.09
CA ARG A 236 -31.00 -27.81 -44.02
C ARG A 236 -31.17 -28.25 -45.47
N GLY A 237 -30.87 -29.51 -45.81
CA GLY A 237 -30.95 -30.06 -47.17
C GLY A 237 -32.29 -30.81 -47.48
N SER A 238 -33.06 -31.23 -46.48
CA SER A 238 -34.27 -32.06 -46.63
C SER A 238 -35.53 -31.24 -46.92
N GLU A 239 -35.62 -30.00 -46.47
CA GLU A 239 -36.82 -29.16 -46.64
C GLU A 239 -36.98 -28.49 -48.02
N LYS A 240 -35.87 -28.41 -48.78
CA LYS A 240 -35.92 -27.75 -50.13
C LYS A 240 -36.37 -28.67 -51.26
N LYS A 241 -36.45 -30.01 -51.06
CA LYS A 241 -36.90 -30.97 -52.09
C LYS A 241 -38.40 -31.29 -52.04
N SER A 242 -39.08 -31.01 -50.93
CA SER A 242 -40.53 -31.29 -50.80
C SER A 242 -41.43 -30.20 -51.40
N LYS A 243 -40.93 -28.97 -51.63
CA LYS A 243 -41.75 -27.87 -52.21
C LYS A 243 -41.67 -27.69 -53.72
N LYS A 244 -40.96 -28.60 -54.45
CA LYS A 244 -40.82 -28.51 -55.93
C LYS A 244 -41.58 -29.63 -56.67
N SER A 245 -42.34 -30.47 -55.97
CA SER A 245 -43.16 -31.55 -56.58
C SER A 245 -44.68 -31.36 -56.40
N ALA A 246 -45.10 -30.16 -55.98
CA ALA A 246 -46.53 -29.83 -55.86
C ALA A 246 -46.77 -28.41 -56.44
N ALA A 247 -46.52 -28.24 -57.73
CA ALA A 247 -47.03 -27.16 -58.57
C ALA A 247 -47.03 -27.62 -60.03
#